data_be119fb08e613e6dc412339e514493cd
#
_entry.id   be119fb08e613e6dc412339e514493cd
#
_cell.length_a   1.000
_cell.length_b   1.000
_cell.length_c   1.000
_cell.angle_alpha   90.00
_cell.angle_beta   90.00
_cell.angle_gamma   90.00
#
_symmetry.space_group_name_H-M   'P 1'
#
loop_
_entity.id
_entity.type
_entity.pdbx_description
1 polymer ?
#
loop_
_entity_poly.entity_id
_entity_poly.type
_entity_poly.pdbx_seq_one_letter_code
_entity_poly.pdbx_strand_id
1 'polypeptide(L)'
;MALVATAANAQEYEAPVELWDCEQVDGSNYHGFSFNERWEVEVRIENQDGRYTLTPEDIVLAEGLIQKYIAYINREHINQEGMCPVIDEHMTKYRRQYVGFTDADGFRIAWINFLWDDNLSDDQLAQDVLLTKGGCGHFWHLKINLDTEKIYGLEVNDEGEQTYLPRAKKRAPRISRPKRDGDPQRIRKTGIIHTDEEKVF
;
A
#
# COMPACT_ATOMS: atom_id res chain seq x y z
N MET A 1 -46.59 39.56 -31.38
CA MET A 1 -45.89 39.34 -30.15
C MET A 1 -45.46 37.87 -30.17
N ALA A 2 -44.17 37.62 -30.40
CA ALA A 2 -43.60 36.25 -30.40
C ALA A 2 -42.93 36.01 -29.05
N LEU A 3 -43.38 34.98 -28.32
CA LEU A 3 -42.72 34.52 -27.10
C LEU A 3 -41.48 33.70 -27.50
N VAL A 4 -40.30 34.18 -27.12
CA VAL A 4 -39.05 33.39 -27.18
C VAL A 4 -38.93 32.62 -25.88
N ALA A 5 -39.08 31.31 -25.96
CA ALA A 5 -38.81 30.42 -24.84
C ALA A 5 -37.30 30.18 -24.77
N THR A 6 -36.64 30.68 -23.74
CA THR A 6 -35.26 30.35 -23.40
C THR A 6 -35.22 28.96 -22.75
N ALA A 7 -34.64 28.00 -23.47
CA ALA A 7 -34.31 26.69 -22.90
C ALA A 7 -33.19 26.87 -21.87
N ALA A 8 -33.49 26.61 -20.60
CA ALA A 8 -32.48 26.48 -19.56
C ALA A 8 -31.68 25.17 -19.79
N ASN A 9 -30.41 25.30 -20.08
CA ASN A 9 -29.49 24.17 -20.07
C ASN A 9 -29.41 23.63 -18.63
N ALA A 10 -30.09 22.52 -18.38
CA ALA A 10 -29.83 21.72 -17.20
C ALA A 10 -28.44 21.09 -17.40
N GLN A 11 -27.45 21.61 -16.71
CA GLN A 11 -26.16 20.99 -16.59
C GLN A 11 -26.36 19.69 -15.80
N GLU A 12 -26.26 18.57 -16.49
CA GLU A 12 -26.35 17.26 -15.88
C GLU A 12 -25.16 17.15 -14.91
N TYR A 13 -25.45 17.18 -13.62
CA TYR A 13 -24.46 17.02 -12.56
C TYR A 13 -24.09 15.52 -12.52
N GLU A 14 -23.02 15.16 -13.21
CA GLU A 14 -22.39 13.86 -13.00
C GLU A 14 -21.94 13.79 -11.53
N ALA A 15 -22.60 12.96 -10.75
CA ALA A 15 -22.16 12.65 -9.40
C ALA A 15 -20.70 12.17 -9.48
N PRO A 16 -19.82 12.63 -8.56
CA PRO A 16 -18.46 12.14 -8.53
C PRO A 16 -18.50 10.61 -8.44
N VAL A 17 -17.86 9.93 -9.39
CA VAL A 17 -17.63 8.49 -9.30
C VAL A 17 -16.85 8.29 -8.01
N GLU A 18 -17.47 7.68 -7.01
CA GLU A 18 -16.76 7.23 -5.81
C GLU A 18 -15.77 6.17 -6.27
N LEU A 19 -14.54 6.60 -6.50
CA LEU A 19 -13.44 5.70 -6.76
C LEU A 19 -13.18 4.97 -5.44
N TRP A 20 -13.63 3.72 -5.37
CA TRP A 20 -13.33 2.84 -4.25
C TRP A 20 -11.82 2.74 -4.10
N ASP A 21 -11.30 3.11 -2.94
CA ASP A 21 -9.85 3.05 -2.66
C ASP A 21 -9.37 1.60 -2.48
N CYS A 22 -10.30 0.66 -2.40
CA CYS A 22 -10.07 -0.77 -2.23
C CYS A 22 -11.02 -1.55 -3.12
N GLU A 23 -10.50 -2.53 -3.86
CA GLU A 23 -11.25 -3.43 -4.74
C GLU A 23 -11.15 -4.86 -4.23
N GLN A 24 -12.31 -5.57 -4.20
CA GLN A 24 -12.33 -7.00 -3.89
C GLN A 24 -11.75 -7.79 -5.06
N VAL A 25 -10.92 -8.78 -4.74
CA VAL A 25 -10.23 -9.64 -5.71
C VAL A 25 -10.55 -11.09 -5.41
N ASP A 26 -11.10 -11.78 -6.41
CA ASP A 26 -11.46 -13.19 -6.33
C ASP A 26 -10.82 -14.00 -7.44
N GLY A 27 -10.19 -15.10 -7.09
CA GLY A 27 -9.66 -16.11 -8.00
C GLY A 27 -10.08 -17.52 -7.58
N SER A 28 -9.63 -18.54 -8.31
CA SER A 28 -10.00 -19.94 -8.02
C SER A 28 -9.51 -20.42 -6.64
N ASN A 29 -8.36 -19.89 -6.17
CA ASN A 29 -7.69 -20.34 -4.96
C ASN A 29 -7.29 -19.18 -4.03
N TYR A 30 -7.77 -17.97 -4.31
CA TYR A 30 -7.48 -16.79 -3.50
C TYR A 30 -8.67 -15.85 -3.45
N HIS A 31 -8.75 -15.14 -2.34
CA HIS A 31 -9.72 -14.09 -2.07
C HIS A 31 -9.04 -12.97 -1.28
N GLY A 32 -9.35 -11.72 -1.57
CA GLY A 32 -8.74 -10.61 -0.88
C GLY A 32 -9.14 -9.24 -1.39
N PHE A 33 -8.31 -8.25 -1.10
CA PHE A 33 -8.57 -6.84 -1.37
C PHE A 33 -7.32 -6.15 -1.91
N SER A 34 -7.48 -5.39 -2.98
CA SER A 34 -6.42 -4.60 -3.59
C SER A 34 -6.61 -3.11 -3.28
N PHE A 35 -5.57 -2.48 -2.73
CA PHE A 35 -5.57 -1.08 -2.35
C PHE A 35 -4.90 -0.24 -3.43
N ASN A 36 -5.61 0.71 -3.98
CA ASN A 36 -5.08 1.57 -5.02
C ASN A 36 -3.99 2.54 -4.51
N GLU A 37 -3.35 3.25 -5.41
CA GLU A 37 -2.24 4.16 -5.12
C GLU A 37 -2.60 5.35 -4.22
N ARG A 38 -3.90 5.71 -4.14
CA ARG A 38 -4.39 6.81 -3.31
C ARG A 38 -4.53 6.41 -1.84
N TRP A 39 -4.61 5.10 -1.57
CA TRP A 39 -4.69 4.62 -0.21
C TRP A 39 -3.33 4.76 0.48
N GLU A 40 -3.29 5.50 1.57
CA GLU A 40 -2.09 5.62 2.40
C GLU A 40 -1.88 4.33 3.18
N VAL A 41 -0.79 3.62 2.90
CA VAL A 41 -0.39 2.43 3.64
C VAL A 41 0.88 2.71 4.47
N GLU A 42 0.98 2.05 5.62
CA GLU A 42 2.14 2.18 6.50
C GLU A 42 3.24 1.15 6.20
N VAL A 43 3.01 0.32 5.20
CA VAL A 43 4.02 -0.63 4.73
C VAL A 43 5.17 0.14 4.09
N ARG A 44 6.38 -0.10 4.59
CA ARG A 44 7.60 0.42 3.99
C ARG A 44 8.26 -0.66 3.17
N ILE A 45 8.52 -0.36 1.91
CA ILE A 45 9.28 -1.21 1.01
C ILE A 45 10.65 -0.57 0.82
N GLU A 46 11.69 -1.40 0.91
CA GLU A 46 13.04 -0.94 0.63
C GLU A 46 13.13 -0.40 -0.79
N ASN A 47 13.81 0.75 -0.96
CA ASN A 47 13.93 1.48 -2.22
C ASN A 47 12.61 1.91 -2.86
N GLN A 48 11.54 2.05 -2.09
CA GLN A 48 10.27 2.56 -2.59
C GLN A 48 10.41 4.00 -3.11
N ASP A 49 9.97 4.23 -4.35
CA ASP A 49 9.85 5.56 -4.95
C ASP A 49 8.41 6.08 -4.93
N GLY A 50 7.44 5.22 -5.24
CA GLY A 50 6.03 5.60 -5.31
C GLY A 50 5.05 4.48 -5.01
N ARG A 51 3.76 4.83 -5.18
CA ARG A 51 2.65 3.88 -5.14
C ARG A 51 2.22 3.54 -6.55
N TYR A 52 1.70 2.34 -6.74
CA TYR A 52 1.20 1.81 -8.00
C TYR A 52 -0.11 1.07 -7.76
N THR A 53 -1.12 1.29 -8.60
CA THR A 53 -2.37 0.53 -8.54
C THR A 53 -2.20 -0.75 -9.33
N LEU A 54 -2.23 -1.90 -8.64
CA LEU A 54 -2.14 -3.22 -9.29
C LEU A 54 -3.34 -3.44 -10.21
N THR A 55 -3.07 -3.89 -11.44
CA THR A 55 -4.12 -4.32 -12.35
C THR A 55 -4.59 -5.74 -12.05
N PRO A 56 -5.75 -6.18 -12.53
CA PRO A 56 -6.17 -7.57 -12.41
C PRO A 56 -5.14 -8.56 -12.98
N GLU A 57 -4.49 -8.21 -14.09
CA GLU A 57 -3.44 -9.01 -14.73
C GLU A 57 -2.19 -9.13 -13.84
N ASP A 58 -1.81 -8.06 -13.16
CA ASP A 58 -0.69 -8.06 -12.20
C ASP A 58 -0.98 -9.01 -11.03
N ILE A 59 -2.22 -9.04 -10.54
CA ILE A 59 -2.63 -9.93 -9.46
C ILE A 59 -2.64 -11.39 -9.91
N VAL A 60 -3.17 -11.66 -11.10
CA VAL A 60 -3.15 -13.02 -11.68
C VAL A 60 -1.71 -13.50 -11.88
N LEU A 61 -0.82 -12.65 -12.37
CA LEU A 61 0.60 -12.97 -12.51
C LEU A 61 1.23 -13.28 -11.15
N ALA A 62 1.00 -12.42 -10.16
CA ALA A 62 1.53 -12.59 -8.81
C ALA A 62 1.08 -13.90 -8.16
N GLU A 63 -0.21 -14.21 -8.20
CA GLU A 63 -0.76 -15.45 -7.64
C GLU A 63 -0.25 -16.69 -8.39
N GLY A 64 -0.08 -16.61 -9.70
CA GLY A 64 0.53 -17.68 -10.51
C GLY A 64 1.99 -17.95 -10.10
N LEU A 65 2.77 -16.90 -9.84
CA LEU A 65 4.14 -17.03 -9.35
C LEU A 65 4.20 -17.62 -7.95
N ILE A 66 3.31 -17.17 -7.05
CA ILE A 66 3.19 -17.72 -5.69
C ILE A 66 2.88 -19.21 -5.75
N GLN A 67 1.82 -19.60 -6.45
CA GLN A 67 1.42 -21.01 -6.57
C GLN A 67 2.56 -21.90 -7.10
N LYS A 68 3.36 -21.37 -8.01
CA LYS A 68 4.47 -22.10 -8.62
C LYS A 68 5.69 -22.27 -7.71
N TYR A 69 5.97 -21.25 -6.88
CA TYR A 69 7.26 -21.16 -6.21
C TYR A 69 7.20 -21.17 -4.69
N ILE A 70 6.01 -21.06 -4.05
CA ILE A 70 5.90 -20.88 -2.61
C ILE A 70 6.57 -22.01 -1.82
N ALA A 71 6.38 -23.28 -2.20
CA ALA A 71 6.99 -24.41 -1.52
C ALA A 71 8.54 -24.38 -1.58
N TYR A 72 9.10 -23.89 -2.68
CA TYR A 72 10.56 -23.72 -2.80
C TYR A 72 11.08 -22.58 -1.93
N ILE A 73 10.36 -21.46 -1.90
CA ILE A 73 10.73 -20.25 -1.15
C ILE A 73 10.60 -20.51 0.35
N ASN A 74 9.56 -21.25 0.75
CA ASN A 74 9.26 -21.58 2.15
C ASN A 74 10.00 -22.83 2.68
N ARG A 75 10.92 -23.43 1.93
CA ARG A 75 11.57 -24.72 2.27
C ARG A 75 12.24 -24.78 3.64
N GLU A 76 12.56 -23.65 4.25
CA GLU A 76 13.21 -23.58 5.56
C GLU A 76 12.20 -23.50 6.72
N HIS A 77 10.91 -23.34 6.44
CA HIS A 77 9.80 -23.28 7.37
C HIS A 77 10.05 -22.38 8.60
N ILE A 78 10.67 -21.21 8.39
CA ILE A 78 10.98 -20.26 9.47
C ILE A 78 9.69 -19.87 10.18
N ASN A 79 9.67 -19.92 11.51
CA ASN A 79 8.50 -19.63 12.37
C ASN A 79 7.25 -20.50 12.05
N GLN A 80 7.44 -21.73 11.60
CA GLN A 80 6.38 -22.65 11.20
C GLN A 80 6.51 -24.02 11.90
N GLU A 81 7.02 -24.04 13.11
CA GLU A 81 7.18 -25.24 13.91
C GLU A 81 5.99 -25.45 14.89
N GLY A 82 5.84 -26.66 15.38
CA GLY A 82 4.88 -27.01 16.43
C GLY A 82 3.42 -26.82 16.01
N MET A 83 2.72 -25.83 16.58
CA MET A 83 1.33 -25.51 16.24
C MET A 83 1.20 -24.46 15.14
N CYS A 84 2.31 -23.92 14.66
CA CYS A 84 2.33 -22.93 13.61
C CYS A 84 2.09 -23.60 12.24
N PRO A 85 1.17 -23.11 11.42
CA PRO A 85 0.91 -23.73 10.13
C PRO A 85 2.07 -23.56 9.16
N VAL A 86 2.32 -24.60 8.37
CA VAL A 86 3.22 -24.53 7.22
C VAL A 86 2.48 -23.83 6.10
N ILE A 87 2.97 -22.65 5.68
CA ILE A 87 2.20 -21.72 4.85
C ILE A 87 1.84 -22.26 3.48
N ASP A 88 2.74 -23.00 2.82
CA ASP A 88 2.49 -23.56 1.49
C ASP A 88 1.51 -24.73 1.48
N GLU A 89 1.28 -25.39 2.62
CA GLU A 89 0.27 -26.45 2.77
C GLU A 89 -1.15 -25.90 2.93
N HIS A 90 -1.30 -24.59 3.26
CA HIS A 90 -2.57 -24.01 3.65
C HIS A 90 -2.97 -22.75 2.84
N MET A 91 -2.46 -22.61 1.62
CA MET A 91 -2.60 -21.40 0.81
C MET A 91 -4.06 -20.91 0.63
N THR A 92 -5.03 -21.81 0.60
CA THR A 92 -6.46 -21.48 0.45
C THR A 92 -7.12 -20.95 1.73
N LYS A 93 -6.43 -21.01 2.87
CA LYS A 93 -6.93 -20.50 4.15
C LYS A 93 -6.68 -19.01 4.33
N TYR A 94 -5.70 -18.47 3.61
CA TYR A 94 -5.36 -17.08 3.74
C TYR A 94 -6.25 -16.18 2.91
N ARG A 95 -6.71 -15.08 3.49
CA ARG A 95 -7.18 -13.91 2.78
C ARG A 95 -5.99 -13.01 2.48
N ARG A 96 -6.08 -12.27 1.39
CA ARG A 96 -4.95 -11.46 0.90
C ARG A 96 -5.28 -9.99 0.91
N GLN A 97 -4.25 -9.19 1.12
CA GLN A 97 -4.29 -7.76 0.86
C GLN A 97 -3.14 -7.41 -0.09
N TYR A 98 -3.46 -6.76 -1.19
CA TYR A 98 -2.52 -6.45 -2.25
C TYR A 98 -2.23 -4.95 -2.27
N VAL A 99 -0.96 -4.60 -2.31
CA VAL A 99 -0.50 -3.20 -2.35
C VAL A 99 0.60 -3.08 -3.40
N GLY A 100 0.40 -2.19 -4.38
CA GLY A 100 1.39 -1.95 -5.42
C GLY A 100 2.28 -0.76 -5.12
N PHE A 101 3.57 -0.90 -5.49
CA PHE A 101 4.60 0.11 -5.36
C PHE A 101 5.46 0.17 -6.62
N THR A 102 6.15 1.29 -6.79
CA THR A 102 7.30 1.39 -7.70
C THR A 102 8.57 1.54 -6.87
N ASP A 103 9.64 0.89 -7.29
CA ASP A 103 10.96 1.08 -6.69
C ASP A 103 11.75 2.20 -7.41
N ALA A 104 12.93 2.54 -6.88
CA ALA A 104 13.79 3.59 -7.42
C ALA A 104 14.32 3.31 -8.84
N ASP A 105 14.29 2.06 -9.27
CA ASP A 105 14.65 1.64 -10.64
C ASP A 105 13.43 1.65 -11.58
N GLY A 106 12.24 1.97 -11.06
CA GLY A 106 10.99 2.06 -11.80
C GLY A 106 10.29 0.72 -11.98
N PHE A 107 10.72 -0.35 -11.31
CA PHE A 107 10.04 -1.63 -11.35
C PHE A 107 8.75 -1.63 -10.53
N ARG A 108 7.75 -2.36 -11.03
CA ARG A 108 6.47 -2.56 -10.35
C ARG A 108 6.60 -3.68 -9.32
N ILE A 109 6.28 -3.37 -8.08
CA ILE A 109 6.38 -4.30 -6.95
C ILE A 109 4.99 -4.53 -6.37
N ALA A 110 4.57 -5.78 -6.29
CA ALA A 110 3.42 -6.20 -5.50
C ALA A 110 3.89 -6.65 -4.12
N TRP A 111 3.41 -5.99 -3.08
CA TRP A 111 3.49 -6.48 -1.70
C TRP A 111 2.17 -7.16 -1.37
N ILE A 112 2.23 -8.41 -0.90
CA ILE A 112 1.05 -9.20 -0.63
C ILE A 112 1.11 -9.68 0.81
N ASN A 113 0.06 -9.34 1.56
CA ASN A 113 -0.15 -9.72 2.95
C ASN A 113 -1.12 -10.89 3.02
N PHE A 114 -0.77 -11.90 3.79
CA PHE A 114 -1.55 -13.12 3.97
C PHE A 114 -2.01 -13.22 5.42
N LEU A 115 -3.32 -13.35 5.60
CA LEU A 115 -3.96 -13.34 6.91
C LEU A 115 -4.90 -14.54 7.04
N TRP A 116 -4.62 -15.39 8.02
CA TRP A 116 -5.50 -16.49 8.40
C TRP A 116 -5.97 -16.26 9.83
N ASP A 117 -7.10 -15.61 9.97
CA ASP A 117 -7.82 -15.38 11.22
C ASP A 117 -9.33 -15.43 10.91
N ASP A 118 -10.01 -16.43 11.46
CA ASP A 118 -11.42 -16.65 11.21
C ASP A 118 -12.33 -15.57 11.85
N ASN A 119 -11.77 -14.74 12.75
CA ASN A 119 -12.50 -13.63 13.36
C ASN A 119 -12.46 -12.35 12.51
N LEU A 120 -11.62 -12.27 11.49
CA LEU A 120 -11.60 -11.13 10.59
C LEU A 120 -12.77 -11.18 9.61
N SER A 121 -13.48 -10.09 9.48
CA SER A 121 -14.49 -9.91 8.43
C SER A 121 -13.87 -9.31 7.16
N ASP A 122 -14.53 -9.49 6.04
CA ASP A 122 -14.12 -8.85 4.78
C ASP A 122 -14.21 -7.33 4.85
N ASP A 123 -15.20 -6.79 5.59
CA ASP A 123 -15.28 -5.35 5.84
C ASP A 123 -14.03 -4.79 6.55
N GLN A 124 -13.48 -5.52 7.52
CA GLN A 124 -12.24 -5.12 8.20
C GLN A 124 -11.05 -5.16 7.25
N LEU A 125 -10.98 -6.20 6.40
CA LEU A 125 -9.91 -6.36 5.42
C LEU A 125 -9.98 -5.30 4.30
N ALA A 126 -11.18 -4.85 3.94
CA ALA A 126 -11.39 -3.81 2.93
C ALA A 126 -11.14 -2.38 3.47
N GLN A 127 -11.22 -2.19 4.79
CA GLN A 127 -11.07 -0.86 5.39
C GLN A 127 -9.63 -0.40 5.55
N ASP A 128 -8.68 -1.33 5.72
CA ASP A 128 -7.28 -0.98 5.90
C ASP A 128 -6.35 -2.18 5.69
N VAL A 129 -5.08 -1.90 5.37
CA VAL A 129 -4.03 -2.91 5.39
C VAL A 129 -3.71 -3.26 6.83
N LEU A 130 -3.95 -4.53 7.19
CA LEU A 130 -3.77 -5.02 8.55
C LEU A 130 -2.35 -5.53 8.75
N LEU A 131 -1.58 -4.84 9.57
CA LEU A 131 -0.27 -5.31 10.01
C LEU A 131 -0.39 -6.05 11.34
N THR A 132 0.26 -7.20 11.45
CA THR A 132 0.21 -8.04 12.64
C THR A 132 1.62 -8.32 13.15
N LYS A 133 1.72 -8.58 14.45
CA LYS A 133 2.90 -9.20 15.10
C LYS A 133 2.45 -10.49 15.76
N GLY A 134 3.36 -11.46 15.84
CA GLY A 134 3.04 -12.77 16.40
C GLY A 134 2.10 -13.57 15.50
N GLY A 135 1.61 -14.69 16.00
CA GLY A 135 0.70 -15.58 15.29
C GLY A 135 1.37 -16.45 14.22
N CYS A 136 2.69 -16.44 14.14
CA CYS A 136 3.52 -17.29 13.28
C CYS A 136 2.99 -17.46 11.85
N GLY A 137 2.97 -18.66 11.31
CA GLY A 137 2.54 -18.97 9.95
C GLY A 137 1.08 -18.57 9.62
N HIS A 138 0.28 -18.10 10.58
CA HIS A 138 -1.04 -17.53 10.27
C HIS A 138 -0.95 -16.14 9.61
N PHE A 139 0.17 -15.44 9.76
CA PHE A 139 0.39 -14.10 9.24
C PHE A 139 1.77 -13.97 8.63
N TRP A 140 1.81 -13.63 7.37
CA TRP A 140 3.05 -13.48 6.63
C TRP A 140 2.85 -12.58 5.42
N HIS A 141 3.93 -12.12 4.85
CA HIS A 141 3.89 -11.34 3.62
C HIS A 141 5.12 -11.61 2.75
N LEU A 142 5.01 -11.23 1.49
CA LEU A 142 6.11 -11.30 0.53
C LEU A 142 6.02 -10.15 -0.48
N LYS A 143 7.07 -10.04 -1.28
CA LYS A 143 7.17 -9.06 -2.36
C LYS A 143 7.40 -9.77 -3.68
N ILE A 144 6.83 -9.25 -4.74
CA ILE A 144 7.03 -9.74 -6.11
C ILE A 144 7.40 -8.54 -6.98
N ASN A 145 8.56 -8.62 -7.63
CA ASN A 145 8.86 -7.74 -8.73
C ASN A 145 8.14 -8.28 -9.97
N LEU A 146 7.10 -7.57 -10.43
CA LEU A 146 6.23 -7.99 -11.52
C LEU A 146 6.93 -7.95 -12.88
N ASP A 147 7.90 -7.07 -13.04
CA ASP A 147 8.62 -6.89 -14.30
C ASP A 147 9.72 -7.93 -14.50
N THR A 148 10.29 -8.45 -13.40
CA THR A 148 11.32 -9.51 -13.45
C THR A 148 10.81 -10.87 -13.00
N GLU A 149 9.54 -10.96 -12.59
CA GLU A 149 8.88 -12.18 -12.10
C GLU A 149 9.62 -12.82 -10.90
N LYS A 150 10.26 -12.01 -10.06
CA LYS A 150 10.99 -12.49 -8.89
C LYS A 150 10.20 -12.29 -7.62
N ILE A 151 10.08 -13.38 -6.83
CA ILE A 151 9.55 -13.34 -5.47
C ILE A 151 10.72 -13.16 -4.50
N TYR A 152 10.56 -12.29 -3.50
CA TYR A 152 11.56 -12.02 -2.47
C TYR A 152 10.91 -11.48 -1.20
N GLY A 153 11.70 -11.37 -0.13
CA GLY A 153 11.25 -10.76 1.12
C GLY A 153 10.06 -11.50 1.74
N LEU A 154 10.08 -12.85 1.72
CA LEU A 154 9.15 -13.64 2.51
C LEU A 154 9.46 -13.40 3.98
N GLU A 155 8.48 -12.91 4.72
CA GLU A 155 8.54 -12.67 6.16
C GLU A 155 7.35 -13.34 6.83
N VAL A 156 7.60 -14.35 7.64
CA VAL A 156 6.62 -15.04 8.47
C VAL A 156 6.72 -14.49 9.88
N ASN A 157 5.59 -14.14 10.48
CA ASN A 157 5.56 -13.59 11.83
C ASN A 157 6.20 -14.56 12.84
N ASP A 158 6.62 -14.01 13.99
CA ASP A 158 7.16 -14.80 15.08
C ASP A 158 6.06 -15.61 15.81
N GLU A 159 6.46 -16.54 16.69
CA GLU A 159 5.54 -17.39 17.45
C GLU A 159 4.83 -16.68 18.61
N GLY A 160 5.06 -15.37 18.78
CA GLY A 160 4.44 -14.59 19.83
C GLY A 160 2.91 -14.50 19.72
N GLU A 161 2.27 -13.99 20.78
CA GLU A 161 0.83 -13.73 20.78
C GLU A 161 0.46 -12.78 19.63
N GLN A 162 -0.57 -13.13 18.89
CA GLN A 162 -1.07 -12.31 17.79
C GLN A 162 -1.55 -10.94 18.29
N THR A 163 -1.08 -9.89 17.67
CA THR A 163 -1.48 -8.52 17.95
C THR A 163 -1.58 -7.73 16.66
N TYR A 164 -2.74 -7.12 16.42
CA TYR A 164 -2.89 -6.16 15.32
C TYR A 164 -2.23 -4.84 15.67
N LEU A 165 -1.38 -4.35 14.79
CA LEU A 165 -0.74 -3.06 14.98
C LEU A 165 -1.76 -1.94 14.73
N PRO A 166 -1.88 -0.97 15.65
CA PRO A 166 -2.79 0.14 15.45
C PRO A 166 -2.32 0.97 14.26
N ARG A 167 -3.26 1.35 13.42
CA ARG A 167 -3.00 2.32 12.35
C ARG A 167 -2.47 3.61 12.96
N ALA A 168 -1.36 4.15 12.44
CA ALA A 168 -0.95 5.49 12.81
C ALA A 168 -2.08 6.46 12.48
N LYS A 169 -2.49 7.27 13.45
CA LYS A 169 -3.59 8.22 13.27
C LYS A 169 -3.26 9.11 12.07
N LYS A 170 -4.08 9.08 11.02
CA LYS A 170 -3.97 10.04 9.89
C LYS A 170 -3.81 11.43 10.48
N ARG A 171 -2.69 12.09 10.23
CA ARG A 171 -2.59 13.52 10.50
C ARG A 171 -3.59 14.19 9.58
N ALA A 172 -4.58 14.86 10.16
CA ALA A 172 -5.50 15.66 9.38
C ALA A 172 -4.69 16.49 8.37
N PRO A 173 -5.10 16.53 7.10
CA PRO A 173 -4.40 17.31 6.10
C PRO A 173 -4.21 18.71 6.67
N ARG A 174 -2.97 19.20 6.69
CA ARG A 174 -2.70 20.59 7.07
C ARG A 174 -3.43 21.44 6.03
N ILE A 175 -4.61 21.93 6.39
CA ILE A 175 -5.28 22.96 5.61
C ILE A 175 -4.31 24.13 5.61
N SER A 176 -3.58 24.29 4.51
CA SER A 176 -2.80 25.50 4.29
C SER A 176 -3.79 26.64 4.32
N ARG A 177 -3.70 27.49 5.35
CA ARG A 177 -4.52 28.71 5.38
C ARG A 177 -4.29 29.44 4.06
N PRO A 178 -5.36 29.83 3.34
CA PRO A 178 -5.19 30.66 2.17
C PRO A 178 -4.38 31.88 2.60
N LYS A 179 -3.30 32.17 1.87
CA LYS A 179 -2.52 33.40 2.08
C LYS A 179 -3.50 34.55 2.02
N ARG A 180 -3.66 35.30 3.11
CA ARG A 180 -4.37 36.56 3.08
C ARG A 180 -3.51 37.51 2.23
N ASP A 181 -4.12 38.06 1.19
CA ASP A 181 -3.50 39.16 0.43
C ASP A 181 -3.18 40.27 1.43
N GLY A 182 -1.89 40.52 1.66
CA GLY A 182 -1.41 41.53 2.60
C GLY A 182 -0.45 41.08 3.68
N ASP A 183 -0.12 39.77 3.79
CA ASP A 183 0.92 39.35 4.72
C ASP A 183 2.30 39.87 4.27
N PRO A 184 3.00 40.66 5.12
CA PRO A 184 4.29 41.25 4.74
C PRO A 184 5.32 40.14 4.47
N GLN A 185 5.89 40.16 3.28
CA GLN A 185 7.01 39.28 2.94
C GLN A 185 8.15 39.48 3.95
N ARG A 186 8.47 38.42 4.70
CA ARG A 186 9.63 38.41 5.58
C ARG A 186 10.88 38.47 4.73
N ILE A 187 11.43 39.67 4.55
CA ILE A 187 12.68 39.92 3.84
C ILE A 187 13.78 39.15 4.60
N ARG A 188 14.31 38.10 4.00
CA ARG A 188 15.52 37.46 4.49
C ARG A 188 16.66 38.47 4.31
N LYS A 189 17.20 38.99 5.42
CA LYS A 189 18.46 39.73 5.40
C LYS A 189 19.53 38.74 4.94
N THR A 190 19.99 38.91 3.73
CA THR A 190 21.23 38.32 3.24
C THR A 190 22.38 38.90 4.07
N GLY A 191 23.02 38.05 4.87
CA GLY A 191 24.23 38.44 5.59
C GLY A 191 25.33 38.75 4.59
N ILE A 192 25.92 39.93 4.78
CA ILE A 192 27.11 40.38 4.05
C ILE A 192 28.25 39.47 4.49
N ILE A 193 28.85 38.77 3.53
CA ILE A 193 30.10 38.03 3.73
C ILE A 193 31.21 39.06 3.71
N HIS A 194 31.84 39.32 4.87
CA HIS A 194 33.13 40.01 4.92
C HIS A 194 34.22 39.04 4.47
N THR A 195 34.83 39.33 3.35
CA THR A 195 36.10 38.75 2.95
C THR A 195 37.22 39.53 3.65
N ASP A 196 37.86 38.89 4.62
CA ASP A 196 39.14 39.41 5.16
C ASP A 196 40.26 39.00 4.23
N GLU A 197 41.01 40.04 3.83
CA GLU A 197 42.18 39.96 2.96
C GLU A 197 43.37 39.31 3.68
N GLU A 198 44.12 38.54 2.88
CA GLU A 198 45.43 38.00 3.17
C GLU A 198 46.39 39.05 3.74
N LYS A 199 47.15 38.65 4.74
CA LYS A 199 48.48 39.19 5.00
C LYS A 199 49.52 38.08 4.94
N VAL A 200 50.30 38.17 3.86
CA VAL A 200 51.59 37.51 3.65
C VAL A 200 52.62 38.05 4.65
N PHE A 201 53.31 37.17 5.35
CA PHE A 201 54.73 37.20 5.67
C PHE A 201 55.24 35.80 5.89
#